data_beef906f5b8c3b93544c9127a2be9a69
#
_entry.id   beef906f5b8c3b93544c9127a2be9a69
#
_cell.length_a   1.000
_cell.length_b   1.000
_cell.length_c   1.000
_cell.angle_alpha   90.00
_cell.angle_beta   90.00
_cell.angle_gamma   90.00
#
_symmetry.space_group_name_H-M   'P 1'
#
loop_
_entity.id
_entity.type
_entity.pdbx_description
1 polymer ?
#
loop_
_entity_poly.entity_id
_entity_poly.type
_entity_poly.pdbx_seq_one_letter_code
_entity_poly.pdbx_strand_id
1 'polypeptide(L)'
;ARDLTVWRASRLQCPVVLGSATPSLESWAKAQSGAYKLLMLTKRAAQHAQLPAVVLTPPPIKGARSMITEVSREAMESCLADGRQVLVFLNRRGYSPVLSCPAWVSTCARCSAFTVYHKRENALICHHCGWRRSVPEACPQCGNVDILPRGTGTERIEEDLAVLFPGKRVLRIDRDSASKK
;
A
#
# COMPACT_ATOMS: atom_id res chain seq x y z
N ALA A 1 -7.52 -18.44 9.86
CA ALA A 1 -8.29 -18.12 11.09
C ALA A 1 -9.79 -18.33 10.88
N ARG A 2 -10.45 -17.68 9.90
CA ARG A 2 -11.91 -17.73 9.63
C ARG A 2 -12.45 -19.16 9.53
N ASP A 3 -11.91 -19.99 8.66
CA ASP A 3 -12.42 -21.36 8.41
C ASP A 3 -12.26 -22.26 9.63
N LEU A 4 -11.19 -22.08 10.39
CA LEU A 4 -10.98 -22.77 11.66
C LEU A 4 -12.01 -22.36 12.71
N THR A 5 -12.37 -21.06 12.75
CA THR A 5 -13.43 -20.57 13.66
C THR A 5 -14.79 -21.17 13.31
N VAL A 6 -15.16 -21.23 12.03
CA VAL A 6 -16.41 -21.85 11.57
C VAL A 6 -16.42 -23.34 11.90
N TRP A 7 -15.34 -24.06 11.62
CA TRP A 7 -15.19 -25.47 11.94
C TRP A 7 -15.35 -25.73 13.45
N ARG A 8 -14.68 -24.91 14.28
CA ARG A 8 -14.76 -25.03 15.74
C ARG A 8 -16.18 -24.77 16.26
N ALA A 9 -16.85 -23.73 15.75
CA ALA A 9 -18.21 -23.42 16.10
C ALA A 9 -19.18 -24.58 15.75
N SER A 10 -19.00 -25.17 14.57
CA SER A 10 -19.75 -26.34 14.14
C SER A 10 -19.56 -27.54 15.09
N ARG A 11 -18.30 -27.79 15.52
CA ARG A 11 -18.02 -28.88 16.47
C ARG A 11 -18.61 -28.66 17.86
N LEU A 12 -18.62 -27.41 18.31
CA LEU A 12 -19.15 -27.01 19.62
C LEU A 12 -20.66 -26.71 19.59
N GLN A 13 -21.31 -26.86 18.43
CA GLN A 13 -22.72 -26.55 18.21
C GLN A 13 -23.11 -25.15 18.71
N CYS A 14 -22.22 -24.18 18.52
CA CYS A 14 -22.46 -22.78 18.89
C CYS A 14 -22.53 -21.88 17.65
N PRO A 15 -23.31 -20.80 17.69
CA PRO A 15 -23.38 -19.87 16.58
C PRO A 15 -22.07 -19.10 16.42
N VAL A 16 -21.74 -18.73 15.16
CA VAL A 16 -20.65 -17.83 14.82
C VAL A 16 -21.16 -16.75 13.88
N VAL A 17 -20.79 -15.51 14.13
CA VAL A 17 -21.12 -14.37 13.29
C VAL A 17 -19.85 -13.88 12.61
N LEU A 18 -19.88 -13.83 11.29
CA LEU A 18 -18.81 -13.29 10.46
C LEU A 18 -19.22 -11.90 9.96
N GLY A 19 -18.63 -10.85 10.52
CA GLY A 19 -18.89 -9.46 10.11
C GLY A 19 -17.84 -8.97 9.13
N SER A 20 -18.26 -8.45 7.98
CA SER A 20 -17.38 -7.83 6.98
C SER A 20 -18.17 -6.92 6.05
N ALA A 21 -17.57 -5.78 5.64
CA ALA A 21 -18.08 -4.97 4.55
C ALA A 21 -17.72 -5.57 3.18
N THR A 22 -16.68 -6.41 3.13
CA THR A 22 -16.14 -7.04 1.92
C THR A 22 -15.88 -8.52 2.21
N PRO A 23 -16.93 -9.36 2.28
CA PRO A 23 -16.76 -10.78 2.55
C PRO A 23 -15.94 -11.46 1.46
N SER A 24 -15.21 -12.51 1.82
CA SER A 24 -14.50 -13.30 0.82
C SER A 24 -15.47 -14.04 -0.10
N LEU A 25 -15.02 -14.39 -1.30
CA LEU A 25 -15.85 -15.10 -2.29
C LEU A 25 -16.43 -16.40 -1.75
N GLU A 26 -15.66 -17.16 -0.96
CA GLU A 26 -16.12 -18.42 -0.36
C GLU A 26 -17.23 -18.19 0.67
N SER A 27 -17.10 -17.17 1.52
CA SER A 27 -18.14 -16.82 2.49
C SER A 27 -19.40 -16.31 1.79
N TRP A 28 -19.21 -15.51 0.74
CA TRP A 28 -20.30 -14.99 -0.06
C TRP A 28 -21.05 -16.11 -0.79
N ALA A 29 -20.34 -17.04 -1.45
CA ALA A 29 -20.95 -18.18 -2.11
C ALA A 29 -21.76 -19.05 -1.15
N LYS A 30 -21.25 -19.32 0.07
CA LYS A 30 -21.98 -20.05 1.11
C LYS A 30 -23.23 -19.31 1.59
N ALA A 31 -23.21 -17.98 1.64
CA ALA A 31 -24.37 -17.19 1.97
C ALA A 31 -25.42 -17.22 0.84
N GLN A 32 -25.00 -17.15 -0.42
CA GLN A 32 -25.88 -17.23 -1.58
C GLN A 32 -26.51 -18.61 -1.74
N SER A 33 -25.80 -19.69 -1.43
CA SER A 33 -26.31 -21.06 -1.46
C SER A 33 -27.21 -21.42 -0.26
N GLY A 34 -27.39 -20.50 0.72
CA GLY A 34 -28.16 -20.75 1.94
C GLY A 34 -27.44 -21.57 3.01
N ALA A 35 -26.18 -21.97 2.77
CA ALA A 35 -25.37 -22.66 3.80
C ALA A 35 -25.03 -21.76 4.99
N TYR A 36 -24.98 -20.44 4.77
CA TYR A 36 -24.88 -19.42 5.82
C TYR A 36 -26.09 -18.49 5.75
N LYS A 37 -26.59 -18.08 6.91
CA LYS A 37 -27.64 -17.06 6.99
C LYS A 37 -27.01 -15.68 6.69
N LEU A 38 -27.44 -15.04 5.61
CA LEU A 38 -27.02 -13.68 5.28
C LEU A 38 -27.80 -12.65 6.11
N LEU A 39 -27.07 -11.80 6.81
CA LEU A 39 -27.62 -10.65 7.52
C LEU A 39 -27.02 -9.38 6.92
N MET A 40 -27.86 -8.51 6.40
CA MET A 40 -27.43 -7.26 5.75
C MET A 40 -27.73 -6.05 6.64
N LEU A 41 -26.69 -5.26 6.93
CA LEU A 41 -26.84 -3.96 7.56
C LEU A 41 -26.98 -2.90 6.47
N THR A 42 -28.21 -2.53 6.14
CA THR A 42 -28.53 -1.60 5.05
C THR A 42 -28.53 -0.12 5.47
N LYS A 43 -28.55 0.15 6.76
CA LYS A 43 -28.54 1.50 7.31
C LYS A 43 -27.21 1.82 7.96
N ARG A 44 -26.72 3.03 7.76
CA ARG A 44 -25.54 3.54 8.48
C ARG A 44 -25.88 3.83 9.93
N ALA A 45 -24.95 3.58 10.85
CA ALA A 45 -25.12 3.88 12.27
C ALA A 45 -25.32 5.39 12.50
N ALA A 46 -24.63 6.25 11.77
CA ALA A 46 -24.84 7.69 11.78
C ALA A 46 -25.86 8.09 10.70
N GLN A 47 -27.01 8.60 11.12
CA GLN A 47 -28.15 8.92 10.21
C GLN A 47 -27.81 9.98 9.15
N HIS A 48 -26.83 10.86 9.42
CA HIS A 48 -26.40 11.93 8.49
C HIS A 48 -25.07 11.63 7.79
N ALA A 49 -24.53 10.41 7.90
CA ALA A 49 -23.28 10.05 7.25
C ALA A 49 -23.46 10.01 5.73
N GLN A 50 -22.82 10.93 5.04
CA GLN A 50 -22.72 10.96 3.58
C GLN A 50 -21.48 10.20 3.12
N LEU A 51 -21.55 9.64 1.90
CA LEU A 51 -20.36 9.10 1.24
C LEU A 51 -19.43 10.26 0.88
N PRO A 52 -18.11 10.08 1.00
CA PRO A 52 -17.17 11.07 0.49
C PRO A 52 -17.34 11.21 -1.03
N ALA A 53 -17.13 12.41 -1.54
CA ALA A 53 -17.00 12.63 -2.98
C ALA A 53 -15.77 11.87 -3.50
N VAL A 54 -15.92 11.13 -4.58
CA VAL A 54 -14.81 10.41 -5.23
C VAL A 54 -14.52 11.08 -6.56
N VAL A 55 -13.30 11.55 -6.73
CA VAL A 55 -12.79 12.13 -7.97
C VAL A 55 -11.75 11.20 -8.57
N LEU A 56 -12.00 10.70 -9.78
CA LEU A 56 -11.02 9.91 -10.53
C LEU A 56 -10.15 10.86 -11.35
N THR A 57 -8.84 10.76 -11.16
CA THR A 57 -7.87 11.54 -11.94
C THR A 57 -7.07 10.63 -12.86
N PRO A 58 -6.68 11.09 -14.06
CA PRO A 58 -5.79 10.32 -14.90
C PRO A 58 -4.45 10.06 -14.17
N PRO A 59 -3.79 8.94 -14.46
CA PRO A 59 -2.47 8.67 -13.89
C PRO A 59 -1.47 9.73 -14.36
N PRO A 60 -0.40 9.97 -13.59
CA PRO A 60 0.68 10.86 -14.00
C PRO A 60 1.25 10.44 -15.36
N ILE A 61 1.66 11.41 -16.16
CA ILE A 61 2.29 11.17 -17.48
C ILE A 61 3.54 10.30 -17.27
N LYS A 62 3.77 9.36 -18.18
CA LYS A 62 4.98 8.50 -18.16
C LYS A 62 6.24 9.36 -18.10
N GLY A 63 7.07 9.17 -17.06
CA GLY A 63 8.26 9.97 -16.81
C GLY A 63 8.06 11.17 -15.87
N ALA A 64 6.84 11.39 -15.36
CA ALA A 64 6.60 12.42 -14.34
C ALA A 64 7.52 12.21 -13.11
N ARG A 65 8.02 13.29 -12.56
CA ARG A 65 8.90 13.27 -11.37
C ARG A 65 8.16 12.84 -10.10
N SER A 66 6.87 13.18 -10.00
CA SER A 66 6.01 12.85 -8.87
C SER A 66 4.77 12.05 -9.31
N MET A 67 4.26 11.24 -8.40
CA MET A 67 2.96 10.57 -8.54
C MET A 67 1.78 11.45 -8.12
N ILE A 68 2.05 12.60 -7.52
CA ILE A 68 1.02 13.56 -7.12
C ILE A 68 0.67 14.40 -8.36
N THR A 69 -0.54 14.21 -8.84
CA THR A 69 -1.07 14.98 -9.98
C THR A 69 -1.43 16.40 -9.53
N GLU A 70 -1.53 17.34 -10.46
CA GLU A 70 -1.91 18.72 -10.18
C GLU A 70 -3.28 18.79 -9.48
N VAL A 71 -4.25 18.05 -9.97
CA VAL A 71 -5.59 17.97 -9.33
C VAL A 71 -5.50 17.47 -7.89
N SER A 72 -4.64 16.49 -7.62
CA SER A 72 -4.41 15.99 -6.25
C SER A 72 -3.73 17.04 -5.39
N ARG A 73 -2.75 17.78 -5.93
CA ARG A 73 -2.05 18.86 -5.25
C ARG A 73 -3.00 19.97 -4.83
N GLU A 74 -3.83 20.46 -5.76
CA GLU A 74 -4.83 21.51 -5.50
C GLU A 74 -5.83 21.10 -4.43
N ALA A 75 -6.33 19.85 -4.49
CA ALA A 75 -7.24 19.32 -3.47
C ALA A 75 -6.58 19.23 -2.09
N MET A 76 -5.30 18.84 -2.03
CA MET A 76 -4.53 18.82 -0.79
C MET A 76 -4.32 20.22 -0.24
N GLU A 77 -3.95 21.20 -1.09
CA GLU A 77 -3.78 22.59 -0.72
C GLU A 77 -5.04 23.20 -0.10
N SER A 78 -6.18 23.01 -0.78
CA SER A 78 -7.48 23.46 -0.27
C SER A 78 -7.80 22.83 1.09
N CYS A 79 -7.60 21.52 1.22
CA CYS A 79 -7.84 20.81 2.48
C CYS A 79 -6.95 21.32 3.63
N LEU A 80 -5.67 21.58 3.35
CA LEU A 80 -4.69 22.07 4.32
C LEU A 80 -4.92 23.55 4.67
N ALA A 81 -5.42 24.36 3.74
CA ALA A 81 -5.80 25.75 3.98
C ALA A 81 -7.00 25.86 4.96
N ASP A 82 -7.94 24.91 4.86
CA ASP A 82 -9.06 24.79 5.80
C ASP A 82 -8.66 24.21 7.18
N GLY A 83 -7.39 24.01 7.45
CA GLY A 83 -6.90 23.43 8.71
C GLY A 83 -7.21 21.92 8.87
N ARG A 84 -7.63 21.25 7.81
CA ARG A 84 -7.94 19.82 7.80
C ARG A 84 -6.68 18.97 7.55
N GLN A 85 -6.84 17.65 7.63
CA GLN A 85 -5.77 16.68 7.41
C GLN A 85 -5.95 15.98 6.05
N VAL A 86 -4.83 15.61 5.44
CA VAL A 86 -4.78 14.84 4.20
C VAL A 86 -4.19 13.47 4.49
N LEU A 87 -4.85 12.41 4.02
CA LEU A 87 -4.33 11.05 4.04
C LEU A 87 -3.97 10.61 2.62
N VAL A 88 -2.69 10.38 2.38
CA VAL A 88 -2.20 9.82 1.11
C VAL A 88 -1.98 8.33 1.30
N PHE A 89 -2.77 7.51 0.61
CA PHE A 89 -2.64 6.06 0.64
C PHE A 89 -1.91 5.54 -0.60
N LEU A 90 -0.82 4.81 -0.36
CA LEU A 90 -0.04 4.17 -1.41
C LEU A 90 0.19 2.70 -1.07
N ASN A 91 -0.25 1.79 -1.93
CA ASN A 91 -0.07 0.35 -1.72
C ASN A 91 1.32 -0.15 -2.18
N ARG A 92 2.38 0.61 -1.87
CA ARG A 92 3.78 0.27 -2.20
C ARG A 92 4.72 0.78 -1.11
N ARG A 93 5.66 -0.05 -0.69
CA ARG A 93 6.63 0.26 0.38
C ARG A 93 7.96 0.73 -0.21
N GLY A 94 8.79 1.36 0.64
CA GLY A 94 10.15 1.80 0.33
C GLY A 94 10.21 3.04 -0.55
N TYR A 95 11.41 3.34 -1.08
CA TYR A 95 11.65 4.45 -1.99
C TYR A 95 11.23 4.11 -3.43
N SER A 96 11.62 2.93 -3.89
CA SER A 96 11.26 2.41 -5.21
C SER A 96 11.01 0.91 -5.13
N PRO A 97 9.99 0.38 -5.84
CA PRO A 97 9.72 -1.06 -5.85
C PRO A 97 10.87 -1.88 -6.44
N VAL A 98 11.69 -1.32 -7.33
CA VAL A 98 12.84 -2.04 -7.89
C VAL A 98 13.99 -1.10 -8.26
N LEU A 99 15.22 -1.63 -8.21
CA LEU A 99 16.36 -1.07 -8.93
C LEU A 99 16.54 -1.84 -10.24
N SER A 100 16.80 -1.13 -11.31
CA SER A 100 17.01 -1.75 -12.62
C SER A 100 17.93 -0.96 -13.53
N CYS A 101 18.56 -1.68 -14.44
CA CYS A 101 19.13 -1.14 -15.67
C CYS A 101 18.52 -1.90 -16.87
N PRO A 102 18.84 -1.56 -18.13
CA PRO A 102 18.29 -2.28 -19.29
C PRO A 102 18.53 -3.80 -19.28
N ALA A 103 19.63 -4.27 -18.69
CA ALA A 103 20.00 -5.69 -18.64
C ALA A 103 19.59 -6.41 -17.35
N TRP A 104 19.13 -5.68 -16.30
CA TRP A 104 18.93 -6.29 -15.00
C TRP A 104 17.84 -5.60 -14.19
N VAL A 105 17.12 -6.38 -13.40
CA VAL A 105 16.14 -5.94 -12.41
C VAL A 105 16.46 -6.62 -11.08
N SER A 106 16.40 -5.86 -9.98
CA SER A 106 16.72 -6.39 -8.65
C SER A 106 15.70 -7.42 -8.18
N THR A 107 16.15 -8.66 -8.02
CA THR A 107 15.36 -9.78 -7.51
C THR A 107 15.98 -10.38 -6.26
N CYS A 108 15.17 -11.05 -5.47
CA CYS A 108 15.61 -11.76 -4.27
C CYS A 108 16.32 -13.07 -4.64
N ALA A 109 17.48 -13.31 -4.04
CA ALA A 109 18.23 -14.58 -4.26
C ALA A 109 17.55 -15.82 -3.65
N ARG A 110 16.59 -15.64 -2.69
CA ARG A 110 15.93 -16.75 -2.01
C ARG A 110 14.58 -17.15 -2.61
N CYS A 111 13.79 -16.17 -3.11
CA CYS A 111 12.43 -16.45 -3.57
C CYS A 111 12.10 -15.81 -4.91
N SER A 112 13.08 -15.25 -5.62
CA SER A 112 12.96 -14.61 -6.93
C SER A 112 11.95 -13.46 -7.02
N ALA A 113 11.30 -13.05 -5.93
CA ALA A 113 10.45 -11.86 -5.88
C ALA A 113 11.28 -10.59 -6.11
N PHE A 114 10.69 -9.55 -6.64
CA PHE A 114 11.36 -8.26 -6.75
C PHE A 114 11.74 -7.72 -5.37
N THR A 115 12.96 -7.19 -5.26
CA THR A 115 13.41 -6.51 -4.04
C THR A 115 13.05 -5.04 -4.10
N VAL A 116 12.68 -4.49 -2.95
CA VAL A 116 12.35 -3.08 -2.79
C VAL A 116 13.59 -2.31 -2.33
N TYR A 117 13.87 -1.19 -3.00
CA TYR A 117 14.94 -0.30 -2.60
C TYR A 117 14.49 0.62 -1.46
N HIS A 118 15.22 0.58 -0.36
CA HIS A 118 15.06 1.47 0.79
C HIS A 118 16.24 2.47 0.80
N LYS A 119 15.95 3.70 0.39
CA LYS A 119 16.97 4.76 0.21
C LYS A 119 17.67 5.11 1.52
N ARG A 120 16.91 5.27 2.61
CA ARG A 120 17.45 5.62 3.95
C ARG A 120 18.41 4.57 4.50
N GLU A 121 18.20 3.31 4.16
CA GLU A 121 19.01 2.18 4.63
C GLU A 121 20.05 1.74 3.62
N ASN A 122 20.06 2.35 2.42
CA ASN A 122 20.85 1.97 1.26
C ASN A 122 20.83 0.45 1.01
N ALA A 123 19.65 -0.14 1.05
CA ALA A 123 19.48 -1.58 0.99
C ALA A 123 18.36 -2.01 0.06
N LEU A 124 18.51 -3.22 -0.47
CA LEU A 124 17.49 -3.97 -1.19
C LEU A 124 16.87 -4.99 -0.22
N ILE A 125 15.56 -4.90 0.00
CA ILE A 125 14.83 -5.76 0.93
C ILE A 125 13.73 -6.51 0.19
N CYS A 126 13.67 -7.82 0.39
CA CYS A 126 12.56 -8.64 -0.06
C CYS A 126 11.46 -8.67 1.00
N HIS A 127 10.32 -8.04 0.74
CA HIS A 127 9.20 -8.04 1.67
C HIS A 127 8.41 -9.37 1.71
N HIS A 128 8.77 -10.33 0.84
CA HIS A 128 8.17 -11.66 0.87
C HIS A 128 8.87 -12.59 1.90
N CYS A 129 10.22 -12.66 1.87
CA CYS A 129 10.98 -13.58 2.71
C CYS A 129 11.94 -12.89 3.72
N GLY A 130 11.98 -11.57 3.76
CA GLY A 130 12.86 -10.80 4.65
C GLY A 130 14.33 -10.73 4.21
N TRP A 131 14.69 -11.33 3.05
CA TRP A 131 16.07 -11.27 2.57
C TRP A 131 16.51 -9.84 2.30
N ARG A 132 17.75 -9.52 2.68
CA ARG A 132 18.33 -8.18 2.57
C ARG A 132 19.75 -8.24 1.99
N ARG A 133 20.10 -7.24 1.18
CA ARG A 133 21.47 -7.00 0.71
C ARG A 133 21.72 -5.49 0.53
N SER A 134 22.99 -5.10 0.50
CA SER A 134 23.42 -3.76 0.06
C SER A 134 23.08 -3.52 -1.42
N VAL A 135 22.92 -2.25 -1.77
CA VAL A 135 22.80 -1.85 -3.18
C VAL A 135 24.13 -2.14 -3.88
N PRO A 136 24.15 -2.83 -5.02
CA PRO A 136 25.38 -3.03 -5.78
C PRO A 136 25.88 -1.72 -6.39
N GLU A 137 27.18 -1.49 -6.37
CA GLU A 137 27.80 -0.31 -6.98
C GLU A 137 27.68 -0.30 -8.50
N ALA A 138 27.67 -1.48 -9.10
CA ALA A 138 27.45 -1.67 -10.52
C ALA A 138 26.49 -2.83 -10.79
N CYS A 139 25.87 -2.81 -11.97
CA CYS A 139 24.95 -3.87 -12.39
C CYS A 139 25.65 -5.24 -12.40
N PRO A 140 25.17 -6.25 -11.68
CA PRO A 140 25.81 -7.56 -11.62
C PRO A 140 25.77 -8.30 -12.97
N GLN A 141 24.99 -7.84 -13.95
CA GLN A 141 24.84 -8.49 -15.23
C GLN A 141 25.64 -7.82 -16.36
N CYS A 142 25.73 -6.47 -16.38
CA CYS A 142 26.39 -5.75 -17.46
C CYS A 142 27.46 -4.74 -17.02
N GLY A 143 27.72 -4.63 -15.70
CA GLY A 143 28.72 -3.71 -15.16
C GLY A 143 28.31 -2.23 -15.19
N ASN A 144 27.12 -1.88 -15.70
CA ASN A 144 26.67 -0.49 -15.75
C ASN A 144 26.50 0.08 -14.34
N VAL A 145 27.05 1.26 -14.09
CA VAL A 145 26.92 1.98 -12.81
C VAL A 145 25.58 2.72 -12.68
N ASP A 146 24.89 2.99 -13.80
CA ASP A 146 23.60 3.65 -13.83
C ASP A 146 22.45 2.70 -13.52
N ILE A 147 22.38 2.26 -12.29
CA ILE A 147 21.25 1.46 -11.78
C ILE A 147 20.21 2.43 -11.24
N LEU A 148 19.07 2.53 -11.92
CA LEU A 148 18.03 3.52 -11.59
C LEU A 148 16.89 2.91 -10.78
N PRO A 149 16.38 3.65 -9.77
CA PRO A 149 15.16 3.28 -9.07
C PRO A 149 13.95 3.48 -9.99
N ARG A 150 13.13 2.42 -10.16
CA ARG A 150 11.91 2.46 -10.97
C ARG A 150 10.67 2.30 -10.09
N GLY A 151 9.69 3.17 -10.34
CA GLY A 151 8.44 3.27 -9.59
C GLY A 151 8.54 4.21 -8.40
N THR A 152 7.47 4.26 -7.62
CA THR A 152 7.36 5.16 -6.47
C THR A 152 6.88 4.38 -5.25
N GLY A 153 7.59 4.51 -4.15
CA GLY A 153 7.23 3.96 -2.85
C GLY A 153 6.89 5.06 -1.83
N THR A 154 6.57 4.67 -0.61
CA THR A 154 6.16 5.59 0.47
C THR A 154 7.23 6.60 0.86
N GLU A 155 8.51 6.23 0.82
CA GLU A 155 9.62 7.15 1.11
C GLU A 155 9.72 8.29 0.09
N ARG A 156 9.53 7.98 -1.19
CA ARG A 156 9.57 8.98 -2.26
C ARG A 156 8.37 9.93 -2.19
N ILE A 157 7.18 9.41 -1.89
CA ILE A 157 5.99 10.26 -1.68
C ILE A 157 6.18 11.19 -0.48
N GLU A 158 6.79 10.72 0.60
CA GLU A 158 7.12 11.54 1.77
C GLU A 158 8.07 12.71 1.37
N GLU A 159 9.10 12.43 0.56
CA GLU A 159 10.00 13.46 0.01
C GLU A 159 9.25 14.45 -0.90
N ASP A 160 8.42 13.95 -1.82
CA ASP A 160 7.63 14.78 -2.74
C ASP A 160 6.66 15.70 -1.95
N LEU A 161 5.98 15.18 -0.93
CA LEU A 161 5.07 15.97 -0.08
C LEU A 161 5.81 17.02 0.73
N ALA A 162 7.01 16.74 1.24
CA ALA A 162 7.83 17.70 1.97
C ALA A 162 8.27 18.87 1.08
N VAL A 163 8.52 18.61 -0.21
CA VAL A 163 8.85 19.65 -1.19
C VAL A 163 7.63 20.46 -1.61
N LEU A 164 6.49 19.80 -1.83
CA LEU A 164 5.24 20.45 -2.27
C LEU A 164 4.59 21.29 -1.18
N PHE A 165 4.71 20.87 0.09
CA PHE A 165 4.07 21.52 1.24
C PHE A 165 5.11 21.90 2.32
N PRO A 166 6.02 22.85 2.05
CA PRO A 166 7.03 23.25 3.00
C PRO A 166 6.38 23.77 4.29
N GLY A 167 6.92 23.38 5.45
CA GLY A 167 6.40 23.75 6.77
C GLY A 167 5.19 22.94 7.23
N LYS A 168 4.62 22.06 6.43
CA LYS A 168 3.57 21.12 6.88
C LYS A 168 4.21 19.84 7.41
N ARG A 169 3.66 19.31 8.50
CA ARG A 169 4.14 18.05 9.08
C ARG A 169 3.66 16.87 8.26
N VAL A 170 4.59 16.12 7.66
CA VAL A 170 4.35 14.85 6.98
C VAL A 170 4.65 13.71 7.94
N LEU A 171 3.74 12.76 8.09
CA LEU A 171 3.91 11.57 8.90
C LEU A 171 3.73 10.33 8.03
N ARG A 172 4.79 9.55 7.87
CA ARG A 172 4.74 8.27 7.18
C ARG A 172 4.37 7.15 8.15
N ILE A 173 3.35 6.38 7.80
CA ILE A 173 2.91 5.19 8.55
C ILE A 173 3.02 3.98 7.62
N ASP A 174 4.01 3.15 7.85
CA ASP A 174 4.19 1.86 7.19
C ASP A 174 4.69 0.83 8.21
N ARG A 175 4.81 -0.44 7.79
CA ARG A 175 5.25 -1.50 8.70
C ARG A 175 6.66 -1.24 9.25
N ASP A 176 7.53 -0.63 8.46
CA ASP A 176 8.92 -0.41 8.82
C ASP A 176 9.06 0.77 9.79
N SER A 177 8.18 1.79 9.69
CA SER A 177 8.10 2.90 10.64
C SER A 177 7.36 2.52 11.92
N ALA A 178 6.36 1.63 11.86
CA ALA A 178 5.55 1.21 13.01
C ALA A 178 6.28 0.20 13.93
N SER A 179 7.25 -0.56 13.41
CA SER A 179 7.99 -1.56 14.18
C SER A 179 9.19 -1.02 14.95
N LYS A 180 9.46 0.28 14.89
CA LYS A 180 10.54 0.97 15.61
C LYS A 180 10.10 1.60 16.94
N LYS A 181 9.02 1.10 17.54
CA LYS A 181 8.63 1.47 18.90
C LYS A 181 9.04 0.39 19.89
#